data_d41168b3d9cad4bc98a28b051922ae50
#
_entry.id   d41168b3d9cad4bc98a28b051922ae50
#
_cell.length_a   1.000
_cell.length_b   1.000
_cell.length_c   1.000
_cell.angle_alpha   90.00
_cell.angle_beta   90.00
_cell.angle_gamma   90.00
#
_symmetry.space_group_name_H-M   'P 1'
#
loop_
_entity.id
_entity.type
_entity.pdbx_description
1 polymer ?
#
loop_
_entity_poly.entity_id
_entity_poly.type
_entity_poly.pdbx_seq_one_letter_code
_entity_poly.pdbx_strand_id
1 'polypeptide(L)'
;MSLGMASFIANDALVKFVSQSLPAAQLIFLRGLMATLLLLVVAQALGLLRHPGGAAHGPLQQLLQHRVLLRSGVDAVAGMAYLAALFHMPLGNATAINMATPLFLTLYVALFRGEQVGPGRWLLIGGGFAGVLLIVQPAAAGFNAWSLLCLAATMLHAVRDLLTRGIPRGIPSVMVTLSTALAVTLLAGLLSLVEGWQPFGARHLGLLAVASIFLCGGYYLVILCMREGDVSVIAPFRYTSLLFALVIGWLVWGDVPNALAWGGIVVLLASGLAMLRSARAG
;
A
#
# COMPACT_ATOMS: atom_id res chain seq x y z
N MET A 1 1.68 10.68 11.33
CA MET A 1 1.90 9.33 10.76
C MET A 1 0.83 8.33 11.21
N SER A 2 0.61 8.06 12.50
CA SER A 2 -0.38 7.07 12.96
C SER A 2 -1.81 7.31 12.44
N LEU A 3 -2.28 8.57 12.39
CA LEU A 3 -3.58 8.90 11.79
C LEU A 3 -3.63 8.56 10.29
N GLY A 4 -2.52 8.78 9.55
CA GLY A 4 -2.43 8.37 8.15
C GLY A 4 -2.51 6.85 7.98
N MET A 5 -1.85 6.10 8.88
CA MET A 5 -1.94 4.64 8.91
C MET A 5 -3.36 4.17 9.26
N ALA A 6 -4.02 4.79 10.26
CA ALA A 6 -5.40 4.51 10.60
C ALA A 6 -6.34 4.76 9.41
N SER A 7 -6.13 5.85 8.65
CA SER A 7 -6.89 6.16 7.44
C SER A 7 -6.73 5.08 6.37
N PHE A 8 -5.51 4.60 6.12
CA PHE A 8 -5.32 3.51 5.16
C PHE A 8 -6.03 2.23 5.59
N ILE A 9 -5.94 1.86 6.87
CA ILE A 9 -6.62 0.65 7.36
C ILE A 9 -8.14 0.81 7.35
N ALA A 10 -8.67 2.00 7.65
CA ALA A 10 -10.10 2.28 7.51
C ALA A 10 -10.56 2.14 6.05
N ASN A 11 -9.78 2.65 5.09
CA ASN A 11 -10.04 2.41 3.67
C ASN A 11 -10.05 0.90 3.36
N ASP A 12 -9.04 0.15 3.77
CA ASP A 12 -8.90 -1.28 3.49
C ASP A 12 -10.05 -2.07 4.10
N ALA A 13 -10.48 -1.73 5.32
CA ALA A 13 -11.62 -2.33 5.98
C ALA A 13 -12.95 -2.06 5.24
N LEU A 14 -13.19 -0.82 4.83
CA LEU A 14 -14.39 -0.44 4.06
C LEU A 14 -14.44 -1.18 2.71
N VAL A 15 -13.32 -1.24 2.02
CA VAL A 15 -13.21 -1.93 0.73
C VAL A 15 -13.42 -3.43 0.91
N LYS A 16 -12.82 -4.05 1.94
CA LYS A 16 -13.04 -5.45 2.30
C LYS A 16 -14.50 -5.72 2.69
N PHE A 17 -15.15 -4.80 3.38
CA PHE A 17 -16.57 -4.95 3.72
C PHE A 17 -17.45 -4.94 2.46
N VAL A 18 -17.21 -4.02 1.50
CA VAL A 18 -17.96 -3.94 0.25
C VAL A 18 -17.68 -5.13 -0.67
N SER A 19 -16.48 -5.74 -0.61
CA SER A 19 -16.12 -6.92 -1.43
C SER A 19 -16.96 -8.17 -1.14
N GLN A 20 -17.71 -8.19 -0.03
CA GLN A 20 -18.65 -9.26 0.27
C GLN A 20 -19.91 -9.24 -0.62
N SER A 21 -20.15 -8.14 -1.32
CA SER A 21 -21.35 -7.93 -2.14
C SER A 21 -21.06 -7.48 -3.57
N LEU A 22 -19.86 -7.02 -3.86
CA LEU A 22 -19.46 -6.58 -5.19
C LEU A 22 -18.21 -7.32 -5.68
N PRO A 23 -18.12 -7.61 -7.01
CA PRO A 23 -16.90 -8.14 -7.62
C PRO A 23 -15.69 -7.24 -7.37
N ALA A 24 -14.51 -7.84 -7.24
CA ALA A 24 -13.31 -7.15 -6.84
C ALA A 24 -12.92 -6.02 -7.82
N ALA A 25 -12.90 -6.30 -9.11
CA ALA A 25 -12.51 -5.32 -10.12
C ALA A 25 -13.53 -4.17 -10.21
N GLN A 26 -14.84 -4.47 -10.16
CA GLN A 26 -15.89 -3.44 -10.15
C GLN A 26 -15.74 -2.48 -8.97
N LEU A 27 -15.58 -3.03 -7.78
CA LEU A 27 -15.42 -2.26 -6.55
C LEU A 27 -14.16 -1.37 -6.58
N ILE A 28 -13.01 -1.91 -7.03
CA ILE A 28 -11.75 -1.16 -7.13
C ILE A 28 -11.88 -0.07 -8.20
N PHE A 29 -12.58 -0.35 -9.31
CA PHE A 29 -12.87 0.63 -10.35
C PHE A 29 -13.70 1.81 -9.81
N LEU A 30 -14.84 1.54 -9.15
CA LEU A 30 -15.71 2.58 -8.60
C LEU A 30 -14.98 3.45 -7.56
N ARG A 31 -14.24 2.80 -6.63
CA ARG A 31 -13.41 3.52 -5.67
C ARG A 31 -12.31 4.33 -6.37
N GLY A 32 -11.67 3.75 -7.38
CA GLY A 32 -10.61 4.40 -8.16
C GLY A 32 -11.12 5.66 -8.87
N LEU A 33 -12.32 5.62 -9.46
CA LEU A 33 -12.97 6.79 -10.05
C LEU A 33 -13.17 7.90 -9.01
N MET A 34 -13.71 7.57 -7.84
CA MET A 34 -13.95 8.55 -6.77
C MET A 34 -12.63 9.15 -6.25
N ALA A 35 -11.60 8.32 -6.03
CA ALA A 35 -10.28 8.78 -5.63
C ALA A 35 -9.62 9.66 -6.70
N THR A 36 -9.75 9.29 -7.98
CA THR A 36 -9.24 10.08 -9.11
C THR A 36 -9.92 11.44 -9.19
N LEU A 37 -11.26 11.49 -9.08
CA LEU A 37 -12.01 12.74 -9.07
C LEU A 37 -11.61 13.65 -7.89
N LEU A 38 -11.47 13.06 -6.69
CA LEU A 38 -11.03 13.80 -5.51
C LEU A 38 -9.61 14.37 -5.71
N LEU A 39 -8.68 13.57 -6.24
CA LEU A 39 -7.31 14.01 -6.51
C LEU A 39 -7.25 15.07 -7.62
N LEU A 40 -8.11 15.01 -8.64
CA LEU A 40 -8.24 16.06 -9.64
C LEU A 40 -8.70 17.38 -9.02
N VAL A 41 -9.71 17.33 -8.14
CA VAL A 41 -10.16 18.53 -7.41
C VAL A 41 -9.04 19.12 -6.56
N VAL A 42 -8.30 18.28 -5.83
CA VAL A 42 -7.14 18.71 -5.03
C VAL A 42 -6.04 19.30 -5.92
N ALA A 43 -5.70 18.64 -7.03
CA ALA A 43 -4.70 19.15 -7.98
C ALA A 43 -5.09 20.49 -8.58
N GLN A 44 -6.39 20.68 -8.90
CA GLN A 44 -6.93 21.94 -9.38
C GLN A 44 -6.88 23.03 -8.30
N ALA A 45 -7.27 22.72 -7.08
CA ALA A 45 -7.24 23.65 -5.95
C ALA A 45 -5.82 24.14 -5.63
N LEU A 46 -4.83 23.24 -5.77
CA LEU A 46 -3.40 23.55 -5.60
C LEU A 46 -2.79 24.24 -6.84
N GLY A 47 -3.55 24.47 -7.89
CA GLY A 47 -3.05 25.10 -9.13
C GLY A 47 -2.12 24.23 -9.97
N LEU A 48 -1.98 22.93 -9.63
CA LEU A 48 -1.05 22.01 -10.31
C LEU A 48 -1.45 21.66 -11.74
N LEU A 49 -2.72 21.86 -12.10
CA LEU A 49 -3.27 21.63 -13.44
C LEU A 49 -3.17 22.87 -14.33
N ARG A 50 -2.85 24.03 -13.76
CA ARG A 50 -2.58 25.26 -14.54
C ARG A 50 -1.12 25.24 -14.97
N HIS A 51 -0.82 25.72 -16.17
CA HIS A 51 0.56 25.95 -16.62
C HIS A 51 1.11 27.18 -15.88
N PRO A 52 1.96 27.04 -14.85
CA PRO A 52 2.73 28.19 -14.40
C PRO A 52 3.79 28.42 -15.47
N GLY A 53 3.88 29.64 -16.00
CA GLY A 53 4.85 30.04 -17.05
C GLY A 53 6.32 29.95 -16.64
N GLY A 54 6.75 28.84 -16.09
CA GLY A 54 8.10 28.54 -15.64
C GLY A 54 8.36 27.08 -15.31
N ALA A 55 7.35 26.21 -15.36
CA ALA A 55 7.57 24.78 -15.14
C ALA A 55 8.12 24.14 -16.43
N ALA A 56 9.24 23.41 -16.30
CA ALA A 56 9.89 22.71 -17.41
C ALA A 56 9.00 21.69 -18.12
N HIS A 57 7.90 21.24 -17.47
CA HIS A 57 6.99 20.24 -18.01
C HIS A 57 5.54 20.56 -17.63
N GLY A 58 4.62 20.49 -18.60
CA GLY A 58 3.20 20.63 -18.35
C GLY A 58 2.61 19.46 -17.54
N PRO A 59 1.39 19.65 -16.95
CA PRO A 59 0.76 18.62 -16.10
C PRO A 59 0.64 17.25 -16.78
N LEU A 60 0.25 17.24 -18.05
CA LEU A 60 0.13 16.01 -18.84
C LEU A 60 1.49 15.32 -19.05
N GLN A 61 2.56 16.10 -19.32
CA GLN A 61 3.90 15.55 -19.48
C GLN A 61 4.44 14.95 -18.19
N GLN A 62 4.10 15.55 -17.03
CA GLN A 62 4.44 14.99 -15.71
C GLN A 62 3.75 13.65 -15.46
N LEU A 63 2.46 13.53 -15.80
CA LEU A 63 1.69 12.28 -15.69
C LEU A 63 2.22 11.20 -16.64
N LEU A 64 2.59 11.57 -17.86
CA LEU A 64 3.05 10.65 -18.91
C LEU A 64 4.56 10.39 -18.86
N GLN A 65 5.28 10.94 -17.90
CA GLN A 65 6.70 10.65 -17.76
C GLN A 65 6.92 9.15 -17.54
N HIS A 66 7.82 8.54 -18.29
CA HIS A 66 8.07 7.10 -18.28
C HIS A 66 8.27 6.53 -16.86
N ARG A 67 9.05 7.20 -16.00
CA ARG A 67 9.29 6.75 -14.62
C ARG A 67 8.03 6.82 -13.76
N VAL A 68 7.17 7.81 -13.98
CA VAL A 68 5.88 7.95 -13.29
C VAL A 68 4.93 6.85 -13.76
N LEU A 69 4.83 6.62 -15.07
CA LEU A 69 3.98 5.57 -15.65
C LEU A 69 4.42 4.17 -15.19
N LEU A 70 5.73 3.87 -15.25
CA LEU A 70 6.26 2.59 -14.81
C LEU A 70 5.95 2.34 -13.33
N ARG A 71 6.20 3.34 -12.48
CA ARG A 71 5.89 3.27 -11.04
C ARG A 71 4.39 3.08 -10.80
N SER A 72 3.55 3.82 -11.52
CA SER A 72 2.10 3.76 -11.38
C SER A 72 1.52 2.44 -11.88
N GLY A 73 2.08 1.88 -12.96
CA GLY A 73 1.70 0.56 -13.46
C GLY A 73 2.06 -0.56 -12.48
N VAL A 74 3.27 -0.55 -11.94
CA VAL A 74 3.68 -1.51 -10.90
C VAL A 74 2.80 -1.39 -9.66
N ASP A 75 2.50 -0.15 -9.21
CA ASP A 75 1.64 0.09 -8.05
C ASP A 75 0.19 -0.36 -8.31
N ALA A 76 -0.32 -0.18 -9.54
CA ALA A 76 -1.65 -0.66 -9.92
C ALA A 76 -1.75 -2.19 -9.84
N VAL A 77 -0.77 -2.92 -10.39
CA VAL A 77 -0.73 -4.39 -10.31
C VAL A 77 -0.56 -4.85 -8.86
N ALA A 78 0.36 -4.24 -8.11
CA ALA A 78 0.59 -4.55 -6.70
C ALA A 78 -0.68 -4.30 -5.86
N GLY A 79 -1.33 -3.15 -6.04
CA GLY A 79 -2.56 -2.80 -5.32
C GLY A 79 -3.73 -3.73 -5.65
N MET A 80 -3.91 -4.10 -6.93
CA MET A 80 -4.93 -5.08 -7.33
C MET A 80 -4.68 -6.44 -6.69
N ALA A 81 -3.43 -6.94 -6.75
CA ALA A 81 -3.07 -8.22 -6.14
C ALA A 81 -3.23 -8.19 -4.61
N TYR A 82 -2.83 -7.10 -3.96
CA TYR A 82 -3.00 -6.92 -2.52
C TYR A 82 -4.47 -6.92 -2.12
N LEU A 83 -5.31 -6.14 -2.80
CA LEU A 83 -6.74 -6.06 -2.49
C LEU A 83 -7.46 -7.38 -2.78
N ALA A 84 -7.13 -8.06 -3.88
CA ALA A 84 -7.66 -9.39 -4.16
C ALA A 84 -7.32 -10.37 -3.03
N ALA A 85 -6.09 -10.37 -2.53
CA ALA A 85 -5.69 -11.19 -1.39
C ALA A 85 -6.42 -10.77 -0.10
N LEU A 86 -6.51 -9.46 0.17
CA LEU A 86 -7.16 -8.90 1.36
C LEU A 86 -8.62 -9.33 1.47
N PHE A 87 -9.34 -9.49 0.34
CA PHE A 87 -10.74 -9.90 0.35
C PHE A 87 -10.94 -11.34 0.82
N HIS A 88 -9.90 -12.17 0.76
CA HIS A 88 -9.95 -13.60 1.07
C HIS A 88 -9.14 -14.01 2.31
N MET A 89 -8.61 -13.04 3.06
CA MET A 89 -7.82 -13.31 4.27
C MET A 89 -8.08 -12.27 5.37
N PRO A 90 -7.77 -12.58 6.65
CA PRO A 90 -7.90 -11.62 7.74
C PRO A 90 -7.13 -10.32 7.49
N LEU A 91 -7.74 -9.17 7.82
CA LEU A 91 -7.15 -7.83 7.61
C LEU A 91 -5.79 -7.70 8.32
N GLY A 92 -5.68 -8.23 9.54
CA GLY A 92 -4.43 -8.22 10.30
C GLY A 92 -3.30 -8.98 9.61
N ASN A 93 -3.61 -10.18 9.06
CA ASN A 93 -2.61 -11.00 8.37
C ASN A 93 -2.13 -10.33 7.07
N ALA A 94 -3.05 -9.81 6.26
CA ALA A 94 -2.70 -9.08 5.04
C ALA A 94 -1.82 -7.87 5.33
N THR A 95 -2.20 -7.08 6.35
CA THR A 95 -1.41 -5.92 6.79
C THR A 95 -0.04 -6.34 7.31
N ALA A 96 0.04 -7.41 8.11
CA ALA A 96 1.31 -7.91 8.64
C ALA A 96 2.27 -8.35 7.52
N ILE A 97 1.77 -9.11 6.53
CA ILE A 97 2.59 -9.49 5.35
C ILE A 97 3.07 -8.25 4.61
N ASN A 98 2.20 -7.24 4.41
CA ASN A 98 2.58 -6.01 3.71
C ASN A 98 3.60 -5.17 4.49
N MET A 99 3.70 -5.32 5.82
CA MET A 99 4.76 -4.71 6.63
C MET A 99 6.17 -5.29 6.35
N ALA A 100 6.28 -6.37 5.58
CA ALA A 100 7.56 -6.88 5.09
C ALA A 100 8.14 -6.06 3.90
N THR A 101 7.41 -5.09 3.35
CA THR A 101 7.88 -4.24 2.24
C THR A 101 9.31 -3.67 2.46
N PRO A 102 9.69 -3.14 3.63
CA PRO A 102 11.05 -2.63 3.85
C PRO A 102 12.13 -3.73 3.81
N LEU A 103 11.78 -4.97 4.19
CA LEU A 103 12.69 -6.11 4.10
C LEU A 103 13.00 -6.44 2.65
N PHE A 104 11.96 -6.54 1.80
CA PHE A 104 12.13 -6.75 0.37
C PHE A 104 12.88 -5.60 -0.30
N LEU A 105 12.59 -4.34 0.09
CA LEU A 105 13.30 -3.20 -0.42
C LEU A 105 14.80 -3.28 -0.12
N THR A 106 15.18 -3.63 1.11
CA THR A 106 16.58 -3.80 1.50
C THR A 106 17.22 -4.96 0.73
N LEU A 107 16.51 -6.08 0.58
CA LEU A 107 16.96 -7.23 -0.19
C LEU A 107 17.23 -6.86 -1.66
N TYR A 108 16.32 -6.13 -2.30
CA TYR A 108 16.50 -5.68 -3.69
C TYR A 108 17.69 -4.75 -3.86
N VAL A 109 17.89 -3.82 -2.92
CA VAL A 109 19.04 -2.91 -2.96
C VAL A 109 20.35 -3.68 -2.78
N ALA A 110 20.38 -4.65 -1.88
CA ALA A 110 21.55 -5.52 -1.66
C ALA A 110 21.89 -6.35 -2.91
N LEU A 111 20.87 -6.98 -3.53
CA LEU A 111 21.09 -7.91 -4.65
C LEU A 111 21.35 -7.19 -5.99
N PHE A 112 20.67 -6.09 -6.26
CA PHE A 112 20.68 -5.45 -7.59
C PHE A 112 21.50 -4.17 -7.65
N ARG A 113 21.78 -3.51 -6.52
CA ARG A 113 22.62 -2.32 -6.47
C ARG A 113 24.00 -2.56 -5.89
N GLY A 114 24.28 -3.77 -5.43
CA GLY A 114 25.57 -4.14 -4.87
C GLY A 114 25.91 -3.38 -3.58
N GLU A 115 24.93 -2.81 -2.89
CA GLU A 115 25.17 -2.17 -1.59
C GLU A 115 25.61 -3.24 -0.59
N GLN A 116 26.72 -2.99 0.09
CA GLN A 116 27.22 -3.91 1.10
C GLN A 116 26.29 -3.90 2.33
N VAL A 117 25.58 -4.99 2.52
CA VAL A 117 24.72 -5.21 3.68
C VAL A 117 25.51 -5.97 4.73
N GLY A 118 25.79 -5.33 5.87
CA GLY A 118 26.50 -5.96 6.98
C GLY A 118 25.76 -7.19 7.53
N PRO A 119 26.47 -8.12 8.19
CA PRO A 119 25.91 -9.40 8.66
C PRO A 119 24.72 -9.21 9.61
N GLY A 120 24.75 -8.19 10.46
CA GLY A 120 23.62 -7.87 11.34
C GLY A 120 22.34 -7.53 10.58
N ARG A 121 22.41 -6.82 9.44
CA ARG A 121 21.24 -6.54 8.60
C ARG A 121 20.72 -7.80 7.90
N TRP A 122 21.61 -8.73 7.50
CA TRP A 122 21.20 -10.02 6.95
C TRP A 122 20.43 -10.86 7.97
N LEU A 123 20.85 -10.88 9.25
CA LEU A 123 20.10 -11.54 10.33
C LEU A 123 18.70 -10.92 10.51
N LEU A 124 18.58 -9.60 10.44
CA LEU A 124 17.28 -8.92 10.53
C LEU A 124 16.38 -9.25 9.33
N ILE A 125 16.92 -9.30 8.12
CA ILE A 125 16.19 -9.73 6.92
C ILE A 125 15.70 -11.17 7.11
N GLY A 126 16.59 -12.09 7.47
CA GLY A 126 16.24 -13.50 7.72
C GLY A 126 15.18 -13.67 8.81
N GLY A 127 15.32 -12.94 9.93
CA GLY A 127 14.34 -12.92 11.02
C GLY A 127 12.96 -12.40 10.55
N GLY A 128 12.95 -11.31 9.78
CA GLY A 128 11.72 -10.77 9.23
C GLY A 128 11.03 -11.74 8.27
N PHE A 129 11.76 -12.42 7.40
CA PHE A 129 11.20 -13.47 6.54
C PHE A 129 10.71 -14.68 7.30
N ALA A 130 11.40 -15.10 8.37
CA ALA A 130 10.89 -16.14 9.27
C ALA A 130 9.56 -15.72 9.90
N GLY A 131 9.44 -14.46 10.33
CA GLY A 131 8.16 -13.88 10.79
C GLY A 131 7.06 -13.97 9.74
N VAL A 132 7.36 -13.61 8.48
CA VAL A 132 6.38 -13.74 7.37
C VAL A 132 5.95 -15.19 7.18
N LEU A 133 6.89 -16.16 7.21
CA LEU A 133 6.57 -17.59 7.07
C LEU A 133 5.67 -18.10 8.21
N LEU A 134 5.86 -17.62 9.43
CA LEU A 134 4.98 -17.93 10.57
C LEU A 134 3.57 -17.36 10.40
N ILE A 135 3.41 -16.22 9.71
CA ILE A 135 2.10 -15.64 9.38
C ILE A 135 1.43 -16.39 8.24
N VAL A 136 2.17 -16.68 7.18
CA VAL A 136 1.69 -17.35 5.95
C VAL A 136 1.36 -18.82 6.21
N GLN A 137 2.16 -19.51 7.03
CA GLN A 137 2.00 -20.94 7.41
C GLN A 137 1.80 -21.87 6.22
N PRO A 138 2.71 -21.92 5.24
CA PRO A 138 2.51 -22.65 3.98
C PRO A 138 2.36 -24.18 4.16
N ALA A 139 2.81 -24.73 5.27
CA ALA A 139 2.70 -26.16 5.58
C ALA A 139 1.52 -26.53 6.48
N ALA A 140 0.68 -25.57 6.89
CA ALA A 140 -0.47 -25.85 7.74
C ALA A 140 -1.66 -26.39 6.96
N ALA A 141 -2.47 -27.23 7.58
CA ALA A 141 -3.69 -27.77 6.97
C ALA A 141 -4.72 -26.68 6.55
N GLY A 142 -4.63 -25.50 7.17
CA GLY A 142 -5.45 -24.32 6.83
C GLY A 142 -4.73 -23.29 5.97
N PHE A 143 -3.75 -23.69 5.18
CA PHE A 143 -3.00 -22.77 4.31
C PHE A 143 -3.92 -22.03 3.35
N ASN A 144 -3.79 -20.71 3.34
CA ASN A 144 -4.53 -19.86 2.43
C ASN A 144 -3.61 -19.38 1.29
N ALA A 145 -3.86 -19.85 0.06
CA ALA A 145 -3.07 -19.51 -1.12
C ALA A 145 -3.07 -17.99 -1.42
N TRP A 146 -4.06 -17.24 -0.97
CA TRP A 146 -4.11 -15.79 -1.07
C TRP A 146 -2.97 -15.10 -0.32
N SER A 147 -2.40 -15.76 0.70
CA SER A 147 -1.22 -15.26 1.40
C SER A 147 0.01 -15.15 0.48
N LEU A 148 0.15 -16.06 -0.49
CA LEU A 148 1.21 -15.97 -1.50
C LEU A 148 0.99 -14.81 -2.46
N LEU A 149 -0.27 -14.57 -2.85
CA LEU A 149 -0.61 -13.40 -3.67
C LEU A 149 -0.33 -12.10 -2.91
N CYS A 150 -0.67 -12.05 -1.61
CA CYS A 150 -0.35 -10.91 -0.75
C CYS A 150 1.17 -10.69 -0.63
N LEU A 151 1.95 -11.77 -0.50
CA LEU A 151 3.40 -11.71 -0.47
C LEU A 151 3.99 -11.19 -1.80
N ALA A 152 3.49 -11.68 -2.93
CA ALA A 152 3.88 -11.20 -4.25
C ALA A 152 3.53 -9.70 -4.43
N ALA A 153 2.35 -9.28 -3.99
CA ALA A 153 1.96 -7.88 -3.98
C ALA A 153 2.91 -7.02 -3.12
N THR A 154 3.32 -7.54 -1.95
CA THR A 154 4.29 -6.88 -1.06
C THR A 154 5.66 -6.71 -1.72
N MET A 155 6.12 -7.72 -2.47
CA MET A 155 7.34 -7.62 -3.28
C MET A 155 7.22 -6.52 -4.35
N LEU A 156 6.08 -6.46 -5.05
CA LEU A 156 5.82 -5.41 -6.04
C LEU A 156 5.74 -4.02 -5.39
N HIS A 157 5.17 -3.90 -4.18
CA HIS A 157 5.19 -2.65 -3.42
C HIS A 157 6.63 -2.19 -3.11
N ALA A 158 7.54 -3.12 -2.79
CA ALA A 158 8.95 -2.78 -2.59
C ALA A 158 9.62 -2.30 -3.90
N VAL A 159 9.31 -2.93 -5.04
CA VAL A 159 9.76 -2.46 -6.36
C VAL A 159 9.21 -1.06 -6.67
N ARG A 160 7.91 -0.82 -6.41
CA ARG A 160 7.30 0.50 -6.54
C ARG A 160 8.03 1.56 -5.70
N ASP A 161 8.37 1.24 -4.46
CA ASP A 161 9.09 2.16 -3.56
C ASP A 161 10.50 2.46 -4.10
N LEU A 162 11.16 1.47 -4.68
CA LEU A 162 12.45 1.65 -5.35
C LEU A 162 12.33 2.57 -6.58
N LEU A 163 11.30 2.35 -7.42
CA LEU A 163 11.03 3.19 -8.60
C LEU A 163 10.69 4.64 -8.20
N THR A 164 9.99 4.83 -7.08
CA THR A 164 9.62 6.15 -6.54
C THR A 164 10.86 7.01 -6.26
N ARG A 165 11.95 6.40 -5.80
CA ARG A 165 13.23 7.11 -5.55
C ARG A 165 13.85 7.68 -6.84
N GLY A 166 13.52 7.11 -7.99
CA GLY A 166 13.99 7.56 -9.30
C GLY A 166 13.16 8.67 -9.94
N ILE A 167 12.04 9.09 -9.32
CA ILE A 167 11.19 10.16 -9.85
C ILE A 167 11.83 11.53 -9.55
N PRO A 168 11.93 12.43 -10.54
CA PRO A 168 12.47 13.76 -10.33
C PRO A 168 11.72 14.54 -9.24
N ARG A 169 12.46 15.22 -8.37
CA ARG A 169 11.90 16.01 -7.26
C ARG A 169 10.99 17.16 -7.72
N GLY A 170 11.11 17.61 -8.97
CA GLY A 170 10.26 18.65 -9.57
C GLY A 170 8.83 18.19 -9.85
N ILE A 171 8.53 16.88 -9.78
CA ILE A 171 7.17 16.36 -9.95
C ILE A 171 6.47 16.32 -8.59
N PRO A 172 5.34 17.05 -8.41
CA PRO A 172 4.59 17.03 -7.16
C PRO A 172 4.05 15.63 -6.83
N SER A 173 4.09 15.25 -5.55
CA SER A 173 3.58 13.94 -5.10
C SER A 173 2.11 13.71 -5.48
N VAL A 174 1.30 14.77 -5.51
CA VAL A 174 -0.11 14.71 -5.94
C VAL A 174 -0.23 14.22 -7.38
N MET A 175 0.68 14.66 -8.29
CA MET A 175 0.69 14.22 -9.69
C MET A 175 1.06 12.74 -9.82
N VAL A 176 2.02 12.26 -9.03
CA VAL A 176 2.40 10.85 -8.98
C VAL A 176 1.23 10.00 -8.45
N THR A 177 0.55 10.48 -7.39
CA THR A 177 -0.62 9.78 -6.83
C THR A 177 -1.80 9.76 -7.81
N LEU A 178 -2.03 10.87 -8.53
CA LEU A 178 -3.06 10.95 -9.57
C LEU A 178 -2.77 9.97 -10.71
N SER A 179 -1.52 9.88 -11.18
CA SER A 179 -1.12 8.89 -12.19
C SER A 179 -1.39 7.46 -11.72
N THR A 180 -1.11 7.17 -10.45
CA THR A 180 -1.41 5.85 -9.86
C THR A 180 -2.91 5.59 -9.78
N ALA A 181 -3.70 6.56 -9.32
CA ALA A 181 -5.16 6.43 -9.25
C ALA A 181 -5.76 6.15 -10.63
N LEU A 182 -5.28 6.86 -11.66
CA LEU A 182 -5.66 6.62 -13.06
C LEU A 182 -5.27 5.21 -13.51
N ALA A 183 -4.03 4.77 -13.25
CA ALA A 183 -3.56 3.44 -13.64
C ALA A 183 -4.37 2.32 -12.97
N VAL A 184 -4.65 2.44 -11.65
CA VAL A 184 -5.50 1.50 -10.91
C VAL A 184 -6.92 1.49 -11.47
N THR A 185 -7.50 2.66 -11.73
CA THR A 185 -8.86 2.79 -12.25
C THR A 185 -8.97 2.17 -13.64
N LEU A 186 -8.02 2.42 -14.53
CA LEU A 186 -8.01 1.84 -15.87
C LEU A 186 -7.85 0.33 -15.82
N LEU A 187 -6.90 -0.18 -15.04
CA LEU A 187 -6.67 -1.61 -14.90
C LEU A 187 -7.89 -2.32 -14.31
N ALA A 188 -8.45 -1.78 -13.23
CA ALA A 188 -9.66 -2.32 -12.61
C ALA A 188 -10.88 -2.22 -13.55
N GLY A 189 -11.00 -1.14 -14.31
CA GLY A 189 -12.05 -0.98 -15.33
C GLY A 189 -11.97 -2.05 -16.42
N LEU A 190 -10.78 -2.30 -16.95
CA LEU A 190 -10.58 -3.37 -17.94
C LEU A 190 -10.90 -4.76 -17.37
N LEU A 191 -10.44 -5.06 -16.15
CA LEU A 191 -10.72 -6.34 -15.50
C LEU A 191 -12.21 -6.50 -15.15
N SER A 192 -12.90 -5.42 -14.80
CA SER A 192 -14.33 -5.46 -14.49
C SER A 192 -15.20 -5.84 -15.69
N LEU A 193 -14.73 -5.63 -16.91
CA LEU A 193 -15.43 -6.06 -18.12
C LEU A 193 -15.42 -7.59 -18.28
N VAL A 194 -14.39 -8.25 -17.73
CA VAL A 194 -14.25 -9.72 -17.77
C VAL A 194 -14.91 -10.36 -16.55
N GLU A 195 -14.76 -9.76 -15.37
CA GLU A 195 -15.32 -10.27 -14.11
C GLU A 195 -16.87 -10.21 -14.10
N GLY A 196 -17.42 -9.26 -14.84
CA GLY A 196 -18.86 -8.97 -14.85
C GLY A 196 -19.27 -7.97 -13.78
N TRP A 197 -20.42 -7.35 -13.97
CA TRP A 197 -20.95 -6.30 -13.08
C TRP A 197 -22.14 -6.82 -12.29
N GLN A 198 -22.16 -6.50 -10.99
CA GLN A 198 -23.29 -6.73 -10.10
C GLN A 198 -24.03 -5.40 -9.84
N PRO A 199 -25.34 -5.44 -9.62
CA PRO A 199 -26.11 -4.25 -9.24
C PRO A 199 -25.56 -3.64 -7.95
N PHE A 200 -25.42 -2.33 -7.93
CA PHE A 200 -24.94 -1.59 -6.77
C PHE A 200 -25.87 -0.42 -6.46
N GLY A 201 -26.03 -0.11 -5.18
CA GLY A 201 -26.89 0.97 -4.72
C GLY A 201 -26.14 2.09 -4.02
N ALA A 202 -26.87 3.11 -3.55
CA ALA A 202 -26.33 4.29 -2.88
C ALA A 202 -25.46 3.94 -1.66
N ARG A 203 -25.77 2.85 -0.94
CA ARG A 203 -24.97 2.39 0.21
C ARG A 203 -23.54 1.99 -0.21
N HIS A 204 -23.39 1.24 -1.31
CA HIS A 204 -22.07 0.87 -1.83
C HIS A 204 -21.28 2.10 -2.25
N LEU A 205 -21.92 3.02 -2.99
CA LEU A 205 -21.27 4.27 -3.40
C LEU A 205 -20.85 5.13 -2.21
N GLY A 206 -21.69 5.23 -1.18
CA GLY A 206 -21.38 5.96 0.04
C GLY A 206 -20.16 5.37 0.78
N LEU A 207 -20.11 4.04 0.94
CA LEU A 207 -18.97 3.37 1.57
C LEU A 207 -17.67 3.54 0.77
N LEU A 208 -17.74 3.42 -0.56
CA LEU A 208 -16.58 3.61 -1.43
C LEU A 208 -16.13 5.08 -1.50
N ALA A 209 -17.04 6.04 -1.42
CA ALA A 209 -16.70 7.46 -1.31
C ALA A 209 -15.96 7.75 0.00
N VAL A 210 -16.46 7.22 1.13
CA VAL A 210 -15.77 7.33 2.43
C VAL A 210 -14.41 6.64 2.38
N ALA A 211 -14.30 5.46 1.79
CA ALA A 211 -13.03 4.77 1.59
C ALA A 211 -12.04 5.62 0.77
N SER A 212 -12.51 6.28 -0.30
CA SER A 212 -11.69 7.17 -1.12
C SER A 212 -11.19 8.39 -0.35
N ILE A 213 -12.02 8.96 0.52
CA ILE A 213 -11.63 10.08 1.41
C ILE A 213 -10.55 9.62 2.38
N PHE A 214 -10.72 8.46 3.02
CA PHE A 214 -9.70 7.90 3.91
C PHE A 214 -8.39 7.60 3.16
N LEU A 215 -8.47 7.06 1.94
CA LEU A 215 -7.31 6.81 1.11
C LEU A 215 -6.53 8.10 0.81
N CYS A 216 -7.21 9.12 0.31
CA CYS A 216 -6.59 10.41 -0.02
C CYS A 216 -6.10 11.15 1.24
N GLY A 217 -6.87 11.11 2.32
CA GLY A 217 -6.49 11.65 3.62
C GLY A 217 -5.24 10.96 4.19
N GLY A 218 -5.18 9.64 4.09
CA GLY A 218 -4.00 8.85 4.47
C GLY A 218 -2.75 9.28 3.70
N TYR A 219 -2.83 9.39 2.38
CA TYR A 219 -1.72 9.90 1.56
C TYR A 219 -1.32 11.32 1.96
N TYR A 220 -2.28 12.23 2.13
CA TYR A 220 -1.99 13.60 2.54
C TYR A 220 -1.25 13.65 3.89
N LEU A 221 -1.75 12.95 4.90
CA LEU A 221 -1.15 12.90 6.24
C LEU A 221 0.25 12.29 6.24
N VAL A 222 0.47 11.23 5.45
CA VAL A 222 1.80 10.61 5.31
C VAL A 222 2.78 11.55 4.63
N ILE A 223 2.37 12.21 3.53
CA ILE A 223 3.21 13.17 2.83
C ILE A 223 3.57 14.35 3.74
N LEU A 224 2.58 14.90 4.47
CA LEU A 224 2.78 15.97 5.42
C LEU A 224 3.82 15.58 6.49
N CYS A 225 3.64 14.42 7.12
CA CYS A 225 4.60 13.91 8.10
C CYS A 225 6.02 13.77 7.53
N MET A 226 6.14 13.24 6.29
CA MET A 226 7.44 13.04 5.66
C MET A 226 8.15 14.33 5.28
N ARG A 227 7.41 15.43 5.11
CA ARG A 227 7.97 16.75 4.79
C ARG A 227 8.36 17.54 6.05
N GLU A 228 7.54 17.43 7.10
CA GLU A 228 7.69 18.24 8.32
C GLU A 228 8.54 17.58 9.39
N GLY A 229 8.69 16.25 9.34
CA GLY A 229 9.31 15.50 10.41
C GLY A 229 10.55 14.73 10.00
N ASP A 230 11.39 14.41 10.98
CA ASP A 230 12.52 13.50 10.78
C ASP A 230 12.00 12.09 10.44
N VAL A 231 12.33 11.63 9.25
CA VAL A 231 11.93 10.30 8.73
C VAL A 231 12.33 9.19 9.69
N SER A 232 13.47 9.35 10.37
CA SER A 232 13.97 8.37 11.31
C SER A 232 13.10 8.23 12.57
N VAL A 233 12.45 9.30 13.00
CA VAL A 233 11.49 9.29 14.11
C VAL A 233 10.12 8.78 13.66
N ILE A 234 9.71 9.13 12.44
CA ILE A 234 8.35 8.88 11.93
C ILE A 234 8.18 7.46 11.42
N ALA A 235 9.21 6.87 10.81
CA ALA A 235 9.12 5.56 10.16
C ALA A 235 8.60 4.43 11.06
N PRO A 236 8.96 4.33 12.36
CA PRO A 236 8.39 3.31 13.25
C PRO A 236 6.88 3.40 13.42
N PHE A 237 6.29 4.60 13.30
CA PHE A 237 4.85 4.77 13.43
C PHE A 237 4.05 4.18 12.25
N ARG A 238 4.71 3.79 11.15
CA ARG A 238 4.06 3.02 10.08
C ARG A 238 3.54 1.67 10.57
N TYR A 239 4.22 1.05 11.55
CA TYR A 239 3.79 -0.21 12.14
C TYR A 239 2.51 -0.11 12.97
N THR A 240 2.04 1.11 13.32
CA THR A 240 0.74 1.29 13.98
C THR A 240 -0.44 0.85 13.10
N SER A 241 -0.25 0.78 11.77
CA SER A 241 -1.26 0.22 10.86
C SER A 241 -1.66 -1.20 11.25
N LEU A 242 -0.71 -2.02 11.72
CA LEU A 242 -1.00 -3.38 12.16
C LEU A 242 -1.91 -3.40 13.39
N LEU A 243 -1.70 -2.49 14.35
CA LEU A 243 -2.57 -2.37 15.52
C LEU A 243 -4.00 -2.02 15.09
N PHE A 244 -4.16 -1.04 14.21
CA PHE A 244 -5.48 -0.68 13.68
C PHE A 244 -6.11 -1.84 12.90
N ALA A 245 -5.33 -2.57 12.09
CA ALA A 245 -5.82 -3.71 11.33
C ALA A 245 -6.30 -4.86 12.23
N LEU A 246 -5.58 -5.16 13.31
CA LEU A 246 -5.97 -6.17 14.29
C LEU A 246 -7.23 -5.76 15.04
N VAL A 247 -7.30 -4.50 15.49
CA VAL A 247 -8.49 -4.00 16.21
C VAL A 247 -9.72 -3.98 15.30
N ILE A 248 -9.61 -3.44 14.10
CA ILE A 248 -10.75 -3.38 13.15
C ILE A 248 -11.11 -4.79 12.67
N GLY A 249 -10.15 -5.67 12.41
CA GLY A 249 -10.37 -7.06 12.02
C GLY A 249 -11.16 -7.82 13.08
N TRP A 250 -10.79 -7.63 14.35
CA TRP A 250 -11.51 -8.23 15.47
C TRP A 250 -12.91 -7.64 15.65
N LEU A 251 -13.07 -6.31 15.60
CA LEU A 251 -14.37 -5.66 15.82
C LEU A 251 -15.37 -5.94 14.70
N VAL A 252 -14.94 -6.05 13.45
CA VAL A 252 -15.84 -6.15 12.29
C VAL A 252 -16.07 -7.60 11.87
N TRP A 253 -15.04 -8.45 11.94
CA TRP A 253 -15.09 -9.84 11.45
C TRP A 253 -14.85 -10.89 12.55
N GLY A 254 -14.46 -10.48 13.77
CA GLY A 254 -14.05 -11.41 14.82
C GLY A 254 -12.70 -12.09 14.55
N ASP A 255 -11.92 -11.57 13.60
CA ASP A 255 -10.65 -12.14 13.19
C ASP A 255 -9.60 -12.02 14.31
N VAL A 256 -9.12 -13.17 14.82
CA VAL A 256 -7.99 -13.22 15.78
C VAL A 256 -6.89 -14.06 15.17
N PRO A 257 -5.65 -13.54 15.06
CA PRO A 257 -4.52 -14.34 14.60
C PRO A 257 -4.28 -15.54 15.53
N ASN A 258 -3.90 -16.69 14.97
CA ASN A 258 -3.50 -17.84 15.77
C ASN A 258 -2.12 -17.59 16.45
N ALA A 259 -1.73 -18.46 17.38
CA ALA A 259 -0.51 -18.28 18.16
C ALA A 259 0.76 -18.16 17.30
N LEU A 260 0.85 -18.93 16.19
CA LEU A 260 1.98 -18.85 15.26
C LEU A 260 2.00 -17.52 14.51
N ALA A 261 0.84 -17.03 14.06
CA ALA A 261 0.73 -15.72 13.42
C ALA A 261 1.12 -14.59 14.39
N TRP A 262 0.71 -14.67 15.67
CA TRP A 262 1.17 -13.73 16.70
C TRP A 262 2.70 -13.75 16.87
N GLY A 263 3.30 -14.93 16.96
CA GLY A 263 4.76 -15.08 16.99
C GLY A 263 5.42 -14.45 15.77
N GLY A 264 4.88 -14.71 14.57
CA GLY A 264 5.35 -14.13 13.32
C GLY A 264 5.26 -12.60 13.28
N ILE A 265 4.14 -12.03 13.76
CA ILE A 265 3.93 -10.58 13.88
C ILE A 265 5.00 -9.95 14.78
N VAL A 266 5.25 -10.53 15.96
CA VAL A 266 6.27 -10.03 16.90
C VAL A 266 7.65 -10.07 16.28
N VAL A 267 8.05 -11.18 15.65
CA VAL A 267 9.35 -11.33 15.00
C VAL A 267 9.52 -10.35 13.85
N LEU A 268 8.48 -10.17 13.01
CA LEU A 268 8.51 -9.24 11.89
C LEU A 268 8.64 -7.78 12.36
N LEU A 269 7.87 -7.38 13.37
CA LEU A 269 7.94 -6.04 13.95
C LEU A 269 9.30 -5.77 14.58
N ALA A 270 9.83 -6.72 15.36
CA ALA A 270 11.14 -6.59 16.00
C ALA A 270 12.24 -6.44 14.94
N SER A 271 12.24 -7.27 13.90
CA SER A 271 13.20 -7.21 12.79
C SER A 271 13.10 -5.88 12.02
N GLY A 272 11.89 -5.44 11.70
CA GLY A 272 11.67 -4.18 10.99
C GLY A 272 12.08 -2.95 11.80
N LEU A 273 11.76 -2.91 13.09
CA LEU A 273 12.18 -1.82 13.98
C LEU A 273 13.70 -1.80 14.21
N ALA A 274 14.32 -2.98 14.39
CA ALA A 274 15.77 -3.09 14.51
C ALA A 274 16.48 -2.64 13.22
N MET A 275 15.94 -2.98 12.05
CA MET A 275 16.47 -2.52 10.76
C MET A 275 16.42 -0.99 10.63
N LEU A 276 15.33 -0.35 11.05
CA LEU A 276 15.24 1.11 11.08
C LEU A 276 16.28 1.75 12.01
N ARG A 277 16.55 1.14 13.16
CA ARG A 277 17.62 1.59 14.08
C ARG A 277 19.00 1.43 13.49
N SER A 278 19.29 0.29 12.84
CA SER A 278 20.60 0.04 12.24
C SER A 278 20.90 0.98 11.04
N ALA A 279 19.87 1.46 10.36
CA ALA A 279 20.02 2.44 9.29
C ALA A 279 20.37 3.86 9.80
N ARG A 280 20.22 4.14 11.11
CA ARG A 280 20.61 5.40 11.76
C ARG A 280 22.05 5.41 12.24
N ALA A 281 22.61 4.23 12.48
CA ALA A 281 23.95 4.08 13.12
C ALA A 281 25.09 3.97 12.10
N GLY A 282 24.81 3.92 10.81
CA GLY A 282 25.76 3.90 9.71
C GLY A 282 25.47 4.96 8.68
#